data_27039d49c79ea0bfdb674e0045260ce8
#
_entry.id   27039d49c79ea0bfdb674e0045260ce8
#
_cell.length_a   1.000
_cell.length_b   1.000
_cell.length_c   1.000
_cell.angle_alpha   90.00
_cell.angle_beta   90.00
_cell.angle_gamma   90.00
#
_symmetry.space_group_name_H-M   'P 1'
#
loop_
_entity.id
_entity.type
_entity.pdbx_description
1 polymer ?
#
loop_
_entity_poly.entity_id
_entity_poly.type
_entity_poly.pdbx_seq_one_letter_code
_entity_poly.pdbx_strand_id
1 'polypeptide(L)'
;MLSVPNGDELEAALESLDLMVGIDLYVNETLAHCDYVLPAATMYERDDFPLPFQTLQPTPFRQATEAVIAPMGQARAEWQIIDDLSSRLGRRTPGFAVLAAARKVLSLFGVRLTPRLLVDVVIRLGEGGDRFGLRRGGLSFARLTAEHPHGMVLAPHLRAGVLGDTVVYRGGRVRLRHDDIAAEVAKLARRESPEAYPMRLIGMREARSENSWMHNAPLLMRGERAQHARIHVDDAAAANIVDGDVVRIASEHGEIEVPVIVTKDIVAGVVAVPHGWGHKGTAGWRLANRAGGANVNKLISSNPDDIEALAGMARLTGVPIRVERAAS
;
A
#
# COMPACT_ATOMS: atom_id res chain seq x y z
N MET A 1 -6.97 -6.44 -6.53
CA MET A 1 -7.42 -7.81 -6.24
C MET A 1 -6.42 -8.61 -5.40
N LEU A 2 -5.13 -8.65 -5.70
CA LEU A 2 -4.14 -9.43 -4.94
C LEU A 2 -3.79 -8.88 -3.53
N SER A 3 -4.29 -7.72 -3.15
CA SER A 3 -3.97 -7.08 -1.86
C SER A 3 -5.17 -6.94 -0.91
N VAL A 4 -6.31 -7.51 -1.28
CA VAL A 4 -7.55 -7.46 -0.50
C VAL A 4 -8.05 -8.88 -0.20
N PRO A 5 -8.78 -9.08 0.92
CA PRO A 5 -9.36 -10.39 1.22
C PRO A 5 -10.42 -10.77 0.19
N ASN A 6 -10.64 -12.07 0.05
CA ASN A 6 -11.67 -12.66 -0.81
C ASN A 6 -11.69 -12.06 -2.22
N GLY A 7 -10.56 -12.18 -2.93
CA GLY A 7 -10.39 -11.60 -4.27
C GLY A 7 -11.44 -12.06 -5.29
N ASP A 8 -11.95 -13.28 -5.15
CA ASP A 8 -12.94 -13.85 -6.09
C ASP A 8 -14.30 -13.14 -5.96
N GLU A 9 -14.72 -12.78 -4.75
CA GLU A 9 -15.94 -11.99 -4.53
C GLU A 9 -15.78 -10.55 -5.08
N LEU A 10 -14.61 -9.96 -4.88
CA LEU A 10 -14.32 -8.65 -5.46
C LEU A 10 -14.28 -8.70 -6.98
N GLU A 11 -13.72 -9.76 -7.58
CA GLU A 11 -13.71 -9.96 -9.03
C GLU A 11 -15.12 -9.96 -9.59
N ALA A 12 -16.02 -10.76 -9.00
CA ALA A 12 -17.42 -10.79 -9.38
C ALA A 12 -18.13 -9.43 -9.20
N ALA A 13 -17.80 -8.70 -8.14
CA ALA A 13 -18.35 -7.37 -7.93
C ALA A 13 -17.86 -6.36 -8.98
N LEU A 14 -16.58 -6.40 -9.38
CA LEU A 14 -16.04 -5.54 -10.44
C LEU A 14 -16.68 -5.84 -11.80
N GLU A 15 -16.92 -7.11 -12.12
CA GLU A 15 -17.62 -7.53 -13.36
C GLU A 15 -19.07 -7.06 -13.42
N SER A 16 -19.71 -6.77 -12.29
CA SER A 16 -21.09 -6.29 -12.23
C SER A 16 -21.24 -4.78 -12.45
N LEU A 17 -20.15 -4.02 -12.59
CA LEU A 17 -20.19 -2.57 -12.77
C LEU A 17 -20.58 -2.22 -14.21
N ASP A 18 -21.46 -1.21 -14.37
CA ASP A 18 -21.83 -0.68 -15.69
C ASP A 18 -20.67 0.04 -16.39
N LEU A 19 -19.73 0.58 -15.63
CA LEU A 19 -18.54 1.27 -16.13
C LEU A 19 -17.42 1.21 -15.08
N MET A 20 -16.25 0.76 -15.49
CA MET A 20 -15.04 0.79 -14.67
C MET A 20 -13.90 1.50 -15.40
N VAL A 21 -13.32 2.52 -14.75
CA VAL A 21 -12.17 3.25 -15.27
C VAL A 21 -10.99 3.09 -14.31
N GLY A 22 -9.87 2.60 -14.83
CA GLY A 22 -8.65 2.40 -14.06
C GLY A 22 -7.55 3.40 -14.40
N ILE A 23 -6.73 3.76 -13.41
CA ILE A 23 -5.54 4.60 -13.57
C ILE A 23 -4.37 3.84 -12.96
N ASP A 24 -3.44 3.36 -13.77
CA ASP A 24 -2.29 2.61 -13.30
C ASP A 24 -1.17 2.60 -14.38
N LEU A 25 -0.02 2.03 -14.00
CA LEU A 25 1.15 1.85 -14.87
C LEU A 25 1.03 0.61 -15.76
N TYR A 26 0.30 -0.41 -15.30
CA TYR A 26 0.13 -1.70 -15.97
C TYR A 26 -1.34 -2.12 -15.97
N VAL A 27 -1.76 -2.82 -17.01
CA VAL A 27 -3.05 -3.50 -17.01
C VAL A 27 -2.90 -4.83 -16.26
N ASN A 28 -2.96 -4.72 -14.93
CA ASN A 28 -2.89 -5.83 -13.99
C ASN A 28 -4.26 -6.51 -13.82
N GLU A 29 -4.37 -7.42 -12.84
CA GLU A 29 -5.57 -8.21 -12.57
C GLU A 29 -6.81 -7.35 -12.32
N THR A 30 -6.66 -6.21 -11.63
CA THR A 30 -7.76 -5.29 -11.36
C THR A 30 -8.17 -4.53 -12.62
N LEU A 31 -7.17 -4.03 -13.36
CA LEU A 31 -7.42 -3.24 -14.56
C LEU A 31 -7.87 -4.08 -15.76
N ALA A 32 -7.72 -5.40 -15.70
CA ALA A 32 -8.27 -6.31 -16.70
C ALA A 32 -9.81 -6.24 -16.80
N HIS A 33 -10.49 -5.78 -15.73
CA HIS A 33 -11.94 -5.58 -15.68
C HIS A 33 -12.38 -4.16 -16.10
N CYS A 34 -11.43 -3.25 -16.41
CA CYS A 34 -11.76 -1.88 -16.76
C CYS A 34 -12.19 -1.75 -18.22
N ASP A 35 -13.23 -0.95 -18.45
CA ASP A 35 -13.64 -0.51 -19.81
C ASP A 35 -12.64 0.48 -20.38
N TYR A 36 -12.04 1.32 -19.52
CA TYR A 36 -11.03 2.30 -19.89
C TYR A 36 -9.86 2.26 -18.93
N VAL A 37 -8.65 2.22 -19.47
CA VAL A 37 -7.41 2.35 -18.69
C VAL A 37 -6.69 3.62 -19.09
N LEU A 38 -6.44 4.48 -18.11
CA LEU A 38 -5.75 5.76 -18.28
C LEU A 38 -4.32 5.61 -17.75
N PRO A 39 -3.29 5.77 -18.62
CA PRO A 39 -1.91 5.53 -18.22
C PRO A 39 -1.41 6.59 -17.24
N ALA A 40 -0.92 6.15 -16.08
CA ALA A 40 -0.31 6.99 -15.07
C ALA A 40 1.18 7.21 -15.33
N ALA A 41 1.69 8.37 -14.93
CA ALA A 41 3.12 8.65 -14.91
C ALA A 41 3.78 7.93 -13.73
N THR A 42 4.99 7.39 -13.95
CA THR A 42 5.81 6.80 -12.91
C THR A 42 6.35 7.85 -11.92
N MET A 43 6.92 7.40 -10.80
CA MET A 43 7.56 8.30 -9.84
C MET A 43 8.74 9.10 -10.42
N TYR A 44 9.38 8.63 -11.49
CA TYR A 44 10.47 9.33 -12.17
C TYR A 44 10.01 10.35 -13.21
N GLU A 45 8.75 10.27 -13.60
CA GLU A 45 8.12 11.10 -14.65
C GLU A 45 7.32 12.27 -14.08
N ARG A 46 7.31 12.45 -12.77
CA ARG A 46 6.58 13.53 -12.08
C ARG A 46 7.36 14.09 -10.90
N ASP A 47 7.00 15.33 -10.51
CA ASP A 47 7.50 15.91 -9.27
C ASP A 47 6.94 15.15 -8.07
N ASP A 48 7.73 15.03 -7.01
CA ASP A 48 7.30 14.38 -5.76
C ASP A 48 7.72 15.16 -4.52
N PHE A 49 6.84 15.14 -3.53
CA PHE A 49 7.06 15.65 -2.20
C PHE A 49 6.32 14.77 -1.18
N PRO A 50 6.99 13.80 -0.57
CA PRO A 50 6.35 12.78 0.27
C PRO A 50 5.98 13.34 1.65
N LEU A 51 5.08 14.35 1.70
CA LEU A 51 4.69 15.07 2.90
C LEU A 51 4.33 14.16 4.09
N PRO A 52 3.47 13.12 3.95
CA PRO A 52 3.13 12.25 5.07
C PRO A 52 4.35 11.56 5.69
N PHE A 53 5.25 11.05 4.85
CA PHE A 53 6.45 10.34 5.31
C PHE A 53 7.47 11.27 5.95
N GLN A 54 7.58 12.50 5.48
CA GLN A 54 8.47 13.49 6.09
C GLN A 54 8.01 13.94 7.49
N THR A 55 6.69 13.92 7.74
CA THR A 55 6.14 14.25 9.06
C THR A 55 6.32 13.13 10.09
N LEU A 56 6.56 11.89 9.65
CA LEU A 56 6.77 10.72 10.51
C LEU A 56 8.25 10.47 10.84
N GLN A 57 9.16 11.27 10.29
CA GLN A 57 10.60 11.12 10.55
C GLN A 57 10.98 11.57 11.97
N PRO A 58 11.79 10.78 12.71
CA PRO A 58 12.29 11.18 14.03
C PRO A 58 13.24 12.37 13.96
N THR A 59 13.89 12.59 12.82
CA THR A 59 14.70 13.76 12.53
C THR A 59 13.95 14.64 11.54
N PRO A 60 13.67 15.92 11.86
CA PRO A 60 13.02 16.85 10.93
C PRO A 60 13.78 16.96 9.62
N PHE A 61 13.19 16.48 8.55
CA PHE A 61 13.81 16.35 7.24
C PHE A 61 12.88 16.89 6.15
N ARG A 62 13.46 17.48 5.10
CA ARG A 62 12.73 17.92 3.91
C ARG A 62 13.46 17.46 2.67
N GLN A 63 12.69 16.87 1.75
CA GLN A 63 13.16 16.50 0.43
C GLN A 63 12.03 16.73 -0.60
N ALA A 64 12.41 17.19 -1.76
CA ALA A 64 11.56 17.26 -2.93
C ALA A 64 12.36 16.78 -4.14
N THR A 65 11.69 16.19 -5.12
CA THR A 65 12.30 15.77 -6.37
C THR A 65 11.52 16.35 -7.54
N GLU A 66 12.23 16.71 -8.61
CA GLU A 66 11.61 17.03 -9.90
C GLU A 66 11.57 15.78 -10.78
N ALA A 67 10.71 15.79 -11.77
CA ALA A 67 10.67 14.73 -12.79
C ALA A 67 12.08 14.55 -13.40
N VAL A 68 12.56 13.30 -13.45
CA VAL A 68 13.91 12.95 -13.97
C VAL A 68 13.85 12.67 -15.46
N ILE A 69 12.73 12.13 -15.94
CA ILE A 69 12.46 11.78 -17.33
C ILE A 69 11.08 12.31 -17.75
N ALA A 70 10.90 12.50 -19.05
CA ALA A 70 9.59 12.84 -19.59
C ALA A 70 8.61 11.65 -19.49
N PRO A 71 7.30 11.89 -19.29
CA PRO A 71 6.30 10.85 -19.33
C PRO A 71 6.31 10.04 -20.62
N MET A 72 6.21 8.73 -20.52
CA MET A 72 6.23 7.83 -21.67
C MET A 72 4.87 7.80 -22.36
N GLY A 73 4.86 7.98 -23.68
CA GLY A 73 3.65 7.88 -24.49
C GLY A 73 2.57 8.88 -24.06
N GLN A 74 1.41 8.39 -23.65
CA GLN A 74 0.29 9.20 -23.18
C GLN A 74 0.17 9.25 -21.64
N ALA A 75 1.19 8.78 -20.92
CA ALA A 75 1.19 8.77 -19.47
C ALA A 75 1.09 10.19 -18.89
N ARG A 76 0.29 10.34 -17.84
CA ARG A 76 0.04 11.62 -17.17
C ARG A 76 0.05 11.41 -15.65
N ALA A 77 0.46 12.43 -14.91
CA ALA A 77 0.32 12.37 -13.45
C ALA A 77 -1.17 12.22 -13.07
N GLU A 78 -1.46 11.36 -12.10
CA GLU A 78 -2.83 10.99 -11.71
C GLU A 78 -3.70 12.20 -11.36
N TRP A 79 -3.10 13.21 -10.72
CA TRP A 79 -3.81 14.45 -10.38
C TRP A 79 -4.30 15.22 -11.62
N GLN A 80 -3.56 15.15 -12.76
CA GLN A 80 -3.97 15.78 -14.00
C GLN A 80 -5.17 15.08 -14.62
N ILE A 81 -5.17 13.74 -14.57
CA ILE A 81 -6.28 12.91 -15.04
C ILE A 81 -7.54 13.23 -14.23
N ILE A 82 -7.42 13.20 -12.91
CA ILE A 82 -8.54 13.48 -11.99
C ILE A 82 -9.05 14.90 -12.13
N ASP A 83 -8.15 15.89 -12.26
CA ASP A 83 -8.51 17.31 -12.47
C ASP A 83 -9.29 17.52 -13.76
N ASP A 84 -8.85 16.92 -14.85
CA ASP A 84 -9.50 17.03 -16.15
C ASP A 84 -10.87 16.33 -16.16
N LEU A 85 -10.98 15.11 -15.58
CA LEU A 85 -12.26 14.42 -15.44
C LEU A 85 -13.24 15.22 -14.58
N SER A 86 -12.81 15.70 -13.41
CA SER A 86 -13.64 16.50 -12.51
C SER A 86 -14.13 17.79 -13.18
N SER A 87 -13.27 18.43 -13.95
CA SER A 87 -13.60 19.65 -14.68
C SER A 87 -14.67 19.41 -15.76
N ARG A 88 -14.56 18.30 -16.49
CA ARG A 88 -15.51 17.92 -17.55
C ARG A 88 -16.86 17.48 -17.00
N LEU A 89 -16.86 16.80 -15.85
CA LEU A 89 -18.08 16.37 -15.16
C LEU A 89 -18.79 17.53 -14.44
N GLY A 90 -18.20 18.73 -14.43
CA GLY A 90 -18.74 19.89 -13.73
C GLY A 90 -18.84 19.70 -12.21
N ARG A 91 -18.22 18.66 -11.67
CA ARG A 91 -18.25 18.34 -10.25
C ARG A 91 -17.12 19.03 -9.50
N ARG A 92 -17.47 19.74 -8.45
CA ARG A 92 -16.50 20.29 -7.48
C ARG A 92 -16.19 19.19 -6.48
N THR A 93 -14.90 18.95 -6.22
CA THR A 93 -14.49 18.03 -5.17
C THR A 93 -15.04 18.53 -3.83
N PRO A 94 -15.87 17.76 -3.12
CA PRO A 94 -16.43 18.16 -1.82
C PRO A 94 -15.28 18.47 -0.84
N GLY A 95 -15.45 19.51 -0.02
CA GLY A 95 -14.48 19.92 1.01
C GLY A 95 -13.41 20.94 0.57
N PHE A 96 -13.32 21.30 -0.71
CA PHE A 96 -12.31 22.22 -1.23
C PHE A 96 -12.89 23.52 -1.83
N ALA A 97 -13.95 24.07 -1.25
CA ALA A 97 -14.53 25.34 -1.74
C ALA A 97 -13.50 26.48 -1.79
N VAL A 98 -12.59 26.53 -0.80
CA VAL A 98 -11.51 27.53 -0.74
C VAL A 98 -10.51 27.30 -1.88
N LEU A 99 -10.13 26.05 -2.17
CA LEU A 99 -9.24 25.74 -3.29
C LEU A 99 -9.93 26.00 -4.65
N ALA A 100 -11.23 25.77 -4.75
CA ALA A 100 -11.99 26.09 -5.96
C ALA A 100 -12.05 27.61 -6.21
N ALA A 101 -12.22 28.41 -5.16
CA ALA A 101 -12.17 29.88 -5.24
C ALA A 101 -10.74 30.36 -5.62
N ALA A 102 -9.72 29.82 -4.95
CA ALA A 102 -8.32 30.13 -5.26
C ALA A 102 -7.97 29.76 -6.72
N ARG A 103 -8.41 28.60 -7.21
CA ARG A 103 -8.24 28.18 -8.61
C ARG A 103 -8.87 29.17 -9.58
N LYS A 104 -10.10 29.62 -9.30
CA LYS A 104 -10.79 30.62 -10.14
C LYS A 104 -10.05 31.96 -10.16
N VAL A 105 -9.57 32.44 -9.02
CA VAL A 105 -8.79 33.68 -8.93
C VAL A 105 -7.46 33.53 -9.65
N LEU A 106 -6.71 32.47 -9.41
CA LEU A 106 -5.41 32.22 -10.07
C LEU A 106 -5.55 32.10 -11.59
N SER A 107 -6.64 31.48 -12.07
CA SER A 107 -6.89 31.34 -13.52
C SER A 107 -7.11 32.67 -14.21
N LEU A 108 -7.60 33.73 -13.53
CA LEU A 108 -7.70 35.09 -14.10
C LEU A 108 -6.32 35.71 -14.40
N PHE A 109 -5.29 35.22 -13.70
CA PHE A 109 -3.90 35.64 -13.91
C PHE A 109 -3.10 34.62 -14.76
N GLY A 110 -3.77 33.67 -15.42
CA GLY A 110 -3.12 32.63 -16.21
C GLY A 110 -2.37 31.57 -15.37
N VAL A 111 -2.53 31.57 -14.05
CA VAL A 111 -1.85 30.62 -13.14
C VAL A 111 -2.74 29.41 -12.89
N ARG A 112 -2.24 28.21 -13.24
CA ARG A 112 -2.91 26.94 -12.91
C ARG A 112 -2.54 26.51 -11.50
N LEU A 113 -3.55 26.24 -10.67
CA LEU A 113 -3.33 25.64 -9.36
C LEU A 113 -2.91 24.18 -9.52
N THR A 114 -1.66 23.88 -9.17
CA THR A 114 -1.08 22.53 -9.25
C THR A 114 -0.69 22.03 -7.85
N PRO A 115 -0.55 20.71 -7.62
CA PRO A 115 0.00 20.17 -6.37
C PRO A 115 1.38 20.77 -6.05
N ARG A 116 2.26 20.93 -7.04
CA ARG A 116 3.57 21.58 -6.87
C ARG A 116 3.45 23.00 -6.30
N LEU A 117 2.51 23.80 -6.81
CA LEU A 117 2.29 25.16 -6.30
C LEU A 117 1.78 25.13 -4.85
N LEU A 118 0.88 24.22 -4.51
CA LEU A 118 0.37 24.06 -3.15
C LEU A 118 1.51 23.64 -2.21
N VAL A 119 2.33 22.68 -2.60
CA VAL A 119 3.50 22.23 -1.82
C VAL A 119 4.51 23.36 -1.67
N ASP A 120 4.78 24.13 -2.73
CA ASP A 120 5.70 25.29 -2.64
C ASP A 120 5.19 26.32 -1.63
N VAL A 121 3.89 26.60 -1.62
CA VAL A 121 3.28 27.48 -0.60
C VAL A 121 3.47 26.91 0.81
N VAL A 122 3.26 25.62 1.01
CA VAL A 122 3.45 24.96 2.31
C VAL A 122 4.92 25.03 2.73
N ILE A 123 5.87 24.80 1.84
CA ILE A 123 7.31 24.90 2.13
C ILE A 123 7.67 26.35 2.53
N ARG A 124 7.22 27.34 1.75
CA ARG A 124 7.53 28.76 1.97
C ARG A 124 6.98 29.32 3.27
N LEU A 125 5.78 28.88 3.65
CA LEU A 125 5.11 29.30 4.90
C LEU A 125 5.55 28.48 6.11
N GLY A 126 6.08 27.27 5.89
CA GLY A 126 6.51 26.35 6.93
C GLY A 126 7.81 26.81 7.64
N GLU A 127 8.23 25.97 8.59
CA GLU A 127 9.51 26.17 9.28
C GLU A 127 10.67 26.11 8.28
N GLY A 128 11.54 27.10 8.34
CA GLY A 128 12.65 27.22 7.39
C GLY A 128 12.27 27.84 6.04
N GLY A 129 11.00 28.12 5.76
CA GLY A 129 10.55 28.70 4.49
C GLY A 129 10.98 30.13 4.24
N ASP A 130 11.05 30.54 2.97
CA ASP A 130 11.51 31.87 2.54
C ASP A 130 10.46 32.98 2.67
N ARG A 131 9.21 32.62 3.02
CA ARG A 131 8.06 33.53 3.13
C ARG A 131 7.89 34.39 1.86
N PHE A 132 7.95 33.75 0.71
CA PHE A 132 7.87 34.41 -0.61
C PHE A 132 8.97 35.46 -0.83
N GLY A 133 10.20 35.17 -0.42
CA GLY A 133 11.37 36.01 -0.58
C GLY A 133 11.62 37.01 0.56
N LEU A 134 10.70 37.12 1.55
CA LEU A 134 10.87 38.00 2.68
C LEU A 134 11.99 37.54 3.65
N ARG A 135 12.26 36.22 3.66
CA ARG A 135 13.33 35.61 4.46
C ARG A 135 14.48 35.15 3.58
N ARG A 136 15.61 35.85 3.62
CA ARG A 136 16.83 35.44 2.93
C ARG A 136 17.29 34.07 3.42
N GLY A 137 17.69 33.20 2.48
CA GLY A 137 18.14 31.85 2.81
C GLY A 137 17.03 30.85 3.16
N GLY A 138 15.75 31.24 3.13
CA GLY A 138 14.63 30.35 3.35
C GLY A 138 14.36 29.40 2.20
N LEU A 139 13.57 28.38 2.44
CA LEU A 139 13.25 27.31 1.49
C LEU A 139 12.07 27.68 0.59
N SER A 140 12.16 27.24 -0.65
CA SER A 140 11.08 27.06 -1.63
C SER A 140 11.24 25.70 -2.26
N PHE A 141 10.24 25.21 -3.01
CA PHE A 141 10.36 23.93 -3.72
C PHE A 141 11.57 23.96 -4.68
N ALA A 142 11.68 24.99 -5.52
CA ALA A 142 12.78 25.12 -6.46
C ALA A 142 14.16 25.16 -5.79
N ARG A 143 14.26 25.85 -4.66
CA ARG A 143 15.51 25.91 -3.91
C ARG A 143 15.86 24.60 -3.24
N LEU A 144 14.85 23.89 -2.72
CA LEU A 144 15.04 22.58 -2.09
C LEU A 144 15.56 21.56 -3.11
N THR A 145 14.99 21.54 -4.33
CA THR A 145 15.44 20.62 -5.40
C THR A 145 16.83 21.00 -5.95
N ALA A 146 17.12 22.28 -6.14
CA ALA A 146 18.37 22.73 -6.75
C ALA A 146 19.58 22.69 -5.79
N GLU A 147 19.39 23.13 -4.53
CA GLU A 147 20.50 23.26 -3.55
C GLU A 147 20.61 22.03 -2.64
N HIS A 148 19.53 21.25 -2.50
CA HIS A 148 19.46 20.10 -1.59
C HIS A 148 18.87 18.86 -2.26
N PRO A 149 19.48 18.35 -3.35
CA PRO A 149 18.92 17.21 -4.12
C PRO A 149 18.79 15.92 -3.30
N HIS A 150 19.56 15.78 -2.22
CA HIS A 150 19.48 14.67 -1.28
C HIS A 150 18.65 15.00 -0.03
N GLY A 151 17.90 16.11 -0.08
CA GLY A 151 17.16 16.64 1.05
C GLY A 151 18.04 17.37 2.07
N MET A 152 17.40 17.93 3.08
CA MET A 152 18.10 18.61 4.17
C MET A 152 17.50 18.28 5.54
N VAL A 153 18.34 18.18 6.53
CA VAL A 153 17.97 18.08 7.94
C VAL A 153 17.69 19.50 8.45
N LEU A 154 16.48 19.74 8.95
CA LEU A 154 16.07 21.04 9.50
C LEU A 154 16.55 21.24 10.94
N ALA A 155 16.60 20.15 11.70
CA ALA A 155 17.08 20.12 13.09
C ALA A 155 17.59 18.72 13.41
N PRO A 156 18.56 18.57 14.33
CA PRO A 156 19.17 17.27 14.66
C PRO A 156 18.17 16.29 15.28
N HIS A 157 17.10 16.77 15.88
CA HIS A 157 16.02 15.97 16.47
C HIS A 157 14.72 16.79 16.56
N LEU A 158 13.60 16.12 16.78
CA LEU A 158 12.35 16.78 17.13
C LEU A 158 12.52 17.55 18.45
N ARG A 159 11.89 18.71 18.55
CA ARG A 159 11.89 19.50 19.77
C ARG A 159 11.26 18.71 20.91
N ALA A 160 12.03 18.46 21.96
CA ALA A 160 11.57 17.80 23.18
C ALA A 160 10.91 18.78 24.15
N GLY A 161 10.17 18.25 25.12
CA GLY A 161 9.61 19.05 26.22
C GLY A 161 8.37 19.87 25.88
N VAL A 162 7.75 19.63 24.72
CA VAL A 162 6.56 20.37 24.23
C VAL A 162 5.25 19.59 24.45
N LEU A 163 5.21 18.66 25.40
CA LEU A 163 4.04 17.82 25.63
C LEU A 163 2.76 18.64 25.88
N GLY A 164 2.86 19.73 26.65
CA GLY A 164 1.74 20.62 26.94
C GLY A 164 1.20 21.33 25.71
N ASP A 165 2.05 21.59 24.70
CA ASP A 165 1.67 22.26 23.46
C ASP A 165 1.07 21.28 22.43
N THR A 166 1.42 20.00 22.55
CA THR A 166 1.02 18.96 21.57
C THR A 166 -0.15 18.10 22.02
N VAL A 167 -0.45 18.07 23.32
CA VAL A 167 -1.60 17.33 23.84
C VAL A 167 -2.89 18.11 23.59
N VAL A 168 -3.68 17.64 22.62
CA VAL A 168 -4.95 18.28 22.22
C VAL A 168 -6.14 17.91 23.12
N TYR A 169 -6.00 16.95 24.02
CA TYR A 169 -7.05 16.55 24.93
C TYR A 169 -7.29 17.58 26.03
N ARG A 170 -8.55 17.80 26.34
CA ARG A 170 -8.95 18.71 27.42
C ARG A 170 -8.30 18.32 28.75
N GLY A 171 -7.62 19.26 29.40
CA GLY A 171 -6.85 19.02 30.62
C GLY A 171 -5.39 18.61 30.43
N GLY A 172 -4.87 18.61 29.19
CA GLY A 172 -3.44 18.40 28.90
C GLY A 172 -2.90 17.01 29.29
N ARG A 173 -3.77 16.01 29.41
CA ARG A 173 -3.38 14.65 29.79
C ARG A 173 -3.27 13.74 28.60
N VAL A 174 -2.21 12.95 28.52
CA VAL A 174 -2.04 11.89 27.54
C VAL A 174 -3.00 10.73 27.87
N ARG A 175 -3.74 10.29 26.88
CA ARG A 175 -4.62 9.13 27.01
C ARG A 175 -3.80 7.87 26.70
N LEU A 176 -3.43 7.12 27.74
CA LEU A 176 -2.64 5.88 27.59
C LEU A 176 -3.51 4.65 27.35
N ARG A 177 -4.79 4.68 27.69
CA ARG A 177 -5.75 3.62 27.47
C ARG A 177 -6.92 4.15 26.64
N HIS A 178 -7.24 3.45 25.57
CA HIS A 178 -8.45 3.62 24.78
C HIS A 178 -9.34 2.39 24.98
N ASP A 179 -10.59 2.59 25.30
CA ASP A 179 -11.53 1.49 25.63
C ASP A 179 -11.79 0.61 24.41
N ASP A 180 -11.86 1.19 23.20
CA ASP A 180 -12.04 0.46 21.96
C ASP A 180 -10.85 -0.49 21.70
N ILE A 181 -9.61 -0.01 21.92
CA ILE A 181 -8.40 -0.84 21.79
C ILE A 181 -8.39 -1.95 22.85
N ALA A 182 -8.76 -1.62 24.08
CA ALA A 182 -8.82 -2.62 25.17
C ALA A 182 -9.87 -3.70 24.88
N ALA A 183 -11.00 -3.33 24.29
CA ALA A 183 -12.03 -4.28 23.86
C ALA A 183 -11.54 -5.24 22.76
N GLU A 184 -10.81 -4.73 21.76
CA GLU A 184 -10.22 -5.59 20.71
C GLU A 184 -9.13 -6.52 21.27
N VAL A 185 -8.25 -6.03 22.16
CA VAL A 185 -7.25 -6.86 22.83
C VAL A 185 -7.90 -7.98 23.64
N ALA A 186 -9.02 -7.71 24.33
CA ALA A 186 -9.76 -8.72 25.09
C ALA A 186 -10.34 -9.83 24.20
N LYS A 187 -10.66 -9.55 22.94
CA LYS A 187 -11.09 -10.59 21.98
C LYS A 187 -9.97 -11.55 21.61
N LEU A 188 -8.72 -11.09 21.59
CA LEU A 188 -7.55 -11.94 21.25
C LEU A 188 -7.37 -13.08 22.25
N ALA A 189 -7.59 -12.83 23.56
CA ALA A 189 -7.46 -13.82 24.61
C ALA A 189 -8.49 -14.97 24.52
N ARG A 190 -9.57 -14.79 23.76
CA ARG A 190 -10.66 -15.76 23.58
C ARG A 190 -10.61 -16.51 22.25
N ARG A 191 -9.59 -16.24 21.43
CA ARG A 191 -9.46 -16.86 20.11
C ARG A 191 -8.89 -18.27 20.24
N GLU A 192 -9.75 -19.24 20.06
CA GLU A 192 -9.37 -20.64 19.86
C GLU A 192 -9.23 -20.95 18.38
N SER A 193 -8.38 -21.92 18.04
CA SER A 193 -8.34 -22.48 16.69
C SER A 193 -9.45 -23.51 16.58
N PRO A 194 -10.30 -23.44 15.53
CA PRO A 194 -11.19 -24.56 15.24
C PRO A 194 -10.39 -25.84 15.05
N GLU A 195 -10.89 -26.97 15.55
CA GLU A 195 -10.22 -28.27 15.45
C GLU A 195 -9.92 -28.65 13.98
N ALA A 196 -10.81 -28.26 13.06
CA ALA A 196 -10.65 -28.48 11.63
C ALA A 196 -9.49 -27.66 10.99
N TYR A 197 -9.00 -26.62 11.67
CA TYR A 197 -7.96 -25.70 11.17
C TYR A 197 -6.91 -25.46 12.26
N PRO A 198 -6.10 -26.47 12.60
CA PRO A 198 -5.23 -26.45 13.79
C PRO A 198 -4.03 -25.53 13.68
N MET A 199 -3.65 -25.14 12.46
CA MET A 199 -2.47 -24.29 12.20
C MET A 199 -2.85 -22.83 12.01
N ARG A 200 -1.84 -21.96 12.02
CA ARG A 200 -1.99 -20.51 11.80
C ARG A 200 -1.24 -20.04 10.58
N LEU A 201 -1.95 -19.36 9.69
CA LEU A 201 -1.33 -18.63 8.57
C LEU A 201 -0.76 -17.31 9.06
N ILE A 202 0.47 -17.00 8.64
CA ILE A 202 1.03 -15.65 8.70
C ILE A 202 1.41 -15.18 7.31
N GLY A 203 1.15 -13.91 7.01
CA GLY A 203 1.61 -13.28 5.78
C GLY A 203 3.13 -13.06 5.82
N MET A 204 3.82 -13.35 4.73
CA MET A 204 5.24 -13.09 4.57
C MET A 204 5.48 -11.97 3.57
N ARG A 205 6.31 -10.99 3.96
CA ARG A 205 6.71 -9.87 3.09
C ARG A 205 8.04 -10.19 2.41
N GLU A 206 8.12 -9.90 1.13
CA GLU A 206 9.34 -10.06 0.35
C GLU A 206 9.83 -8.69 -0.15
N ALA A 207 11.05 -8.29 0.21
CA ALA A 207 11.59 -6.96 -0.07
C ALA A 207 11.58 -6.59 -1.57
N ARG A 208 11.83 -7.56 -2.46
CA ARG A 208 11.87 -7.33 -3.90
C ARG A 208 10.50 -7.35 -4.58
N SER A 209 9.42 -7.63 -3.84
CA SER A 209 8.05 -7.71 -4.38
C SER A 209 7.30 -6.39 -4.27
N GLU A 210 7.58 -5.59 -3.22
CA GLU A 210 6.82 -4.39 -2.86
C GLU A 210 5.31 -4.64 -2.99
N ASN A 211 4.81 -5.53 -2.15
CA ASN A 211 3.52 -6.21 -2.30
C ASN A 211 3.50 -7.08 -3.57
N SER A 212 2.88 -6.63 -4.64
CA SER A 212 2.81 -7.33 -5.93
C SER A 212 3.40 -6.52 -7.11
N TRP A 213 3.79 -5.29 -6.88
CA TRP A 213 4.09 -4.33 -7.94
C TRP A 213 5.34 -4.68 -8.75
N MET A 214 6.35 -5.26 -8.09
CA MET A 214 7.67 -5.47 -8.69
C MET A 214 7.83 -6.84 -9.37
N HIS A 215 6.78 -7.66 -9.41
CA HIS A 215 6.84 -8.97 -10.08
C HIS A 215 6.91 -8.85 -11.62
N ASN A 216 6.65 -7.70 -12.20
CA ASN A 216 6.85 -7.45 -13.63
C ASN A 216 8.19 -6.76 -13.95
N ALA A 217 9.04 -6.50 -12.95
CA ALA A 217 10.34 -5.86 -13.12
C ALA A 217 11.45 -6.93 -13.29
N PRO A 218 12.13 -7.01 -14.47
CA PRO A 218 13.09 -8.09 -14.77
C PRO A 218 14.23 -8.20 -13.76
N LEU A 219 14.79 -7.07 -13.34
CA LEU A 219 15.91 -7.06 -12.38
C LEU A 219 15.50 -7.57 -10.99
N LEU A 220 14.25 -7.33 -10.56
CA LEU A 220 13.75 -7.76 -9.26
C LEU A 220 13.25 -9.20 -9.28
N MET A 221 12.89 -9.71 -10.45
CA MET A 221 12.45 -11.10 -10.65
C MET A 221 13.59 -12.06 -11.05
N ARG A 222 14.81 -11.55 -11.24
CA ARG A 222 15.97 -12.40 -11.55
C ARG A 222 16.20 -13.47 -10.46
N GLY A 223 16.70 -14.66 -10.85
CA GLY A 223 17.02 -15.77 -9.94
C GLY A 223 15.84 -16.70 -9.71
N GLU A 224 14.99 -16.87 -10.72
CA GLU A 224 13.87 -17.85 -10.71
C GLU A 224 13.00 -17.79 -9.44
N ARG A 225 12.66 -16.56 -9.03
CA ARG A 225 11.81 -16.35 -7.85
C ARG A 225 10.44 -16.98 -8.06
N ALA A 226 10.03 -17.76 -7.08
CA ALA A 226 8.72 -18.37 -7.01
C ALA A 226 8.15 -18.25 -5.60
N GLN A 227 6.84 -18.34 -5.49
CA GLN A 227 6.16 -18.40 -4.20
C GLN A 227 6.36 -19.77 -3.57
N HIS A 228 6.78 -19.80 -2.30
CA HIS A 228 6.85 -21.03 -1.50
C HIS A 228 6.24 -20.76 -0.12
N ALA A 229 5.37 -21.63 0.33
CA ALA A 229 4.98 -21.67 1.74
C ALA A 229 6.16 -22.15 2.58
N ARG A 230 6.23 -21.73 3.84
CA ARG A 230 7.22 -22.27 4.81
C ARG A 230 6.47 -22.98 5.93
N ILE A 231 6.90 -24.20 6.23
CA ILE A 231 6.33 -25.05 7.28
C ILE A 231 7.44 -25.59 8.16
N HIS A 232 7.16 -25.76 9.47
CA HIS A 232 8.11 -26.35 10.41
C HIS A 232 8.34 -27.84 10.11
N VAL A 233 9.56 -28.31 10.37
CA VAL A 233 9.96 -29.73 10.11
C VAL A 233 9.06 -30.74 10.82
N ASP A 234 8.60 -30.45 12.03
CA ASP A 234 7.74 -31.35 12.79
C ASP A 234 6.32 -31.41 12.23
N ASP A 235 5.78 -30.27 11.80
CA ASP A 235 4.45 -30.19 11.15
C ASP A 235 4.46 -30.90 9.79
N ALA A 236 5.53 -30.72 9.01
CA ALA A 236 5.72 -31.37 7.73
C ALA A 236 5.79 -32.91 7.90
N ALA A 237 6.55 -33.37 8.90
CA ALA A 237 6.64 -34.80 9.22
C ALA A 237 5.28 -35.39 9.63
N ALA A 238 4.53 -34.68 10.48
CA ALA A 238 3.20 -35.10 10.92
C ALA A 238 2.18 -35.21 9.78
N ALA A 239 2.33 -34.36 8.75
CA ALA A 239 1.48 -34.34 7.56
C ALA A 239 2.01 -35.16 6.38
N ASN A 240 3.13 -35.89 6.52
CA ASN A 240 3.83 -36.61 5.44
C ASN A 240 4.19 -35.72 4.26
N ILE A 241 4.62 -34.49 4.53
CA ILE A 241 5.07 -33.51 3.54
C ILE A 241 6.60 -33.49 3.52
N VAL A 242 7.18 -33.47 2.34
CA VAL A 242 8.62 -33.30 2.12
C VAL A 242 8.93 -31.97 1.45
N ASP A 243 10.18 -31.52 1.57
CA ASP A 243 10.61 -30.27 0.97
C ASP A 243 10.40 -30.28 -0.56
N GLY A 244 9.80 -29.23 -1.09
CA GLY A 244 9.46 -29.10 -2.51
C GLY A 244 8.10 -29.69 -2.91
N ASP A 245 7.39 -30.41 -2.04
CA ASP A 245 6.02 -30.85 -2.33
C ASP A 245 5.09 -29.66 -2.60
N VAL A 246 4.06 -29.88 -3.41
CA VAL A 246 2.92 -28.96 -3.49
C VAL A 246 1.96 -29.30 -2.38
N VAL A 247 1.63 -28.31 -1.58
CA VAL A 247 0.68 -28.42 -0.47
C VAL A 247 -0.60 -27.65 -0.75
N ARG A 248 -1.73 -28.21 -0.33
CA ARG A 248 -3.01 -27.53 -0.26
C ARG A 248 -3.13 -26.89 1.12
N ILE A 249 -3.30 -25.58 1.15
CA ILE A 249 -3.56 -24.79 2.35
C ILE A 249 -5.01 -24.33 2.27
N ALA A 250 -5.82 -24.70 3.25
CA ALA A 250 -7.24 -24.35 3.30
C ALA A 250 -7.58 -23.64 4.60
N SER A 251 -8.47 -22.66 4.52
CA SER A 251 -9.17 -22.00 5.61
C SER A 251 -10.66 -22.25 5.51
N GLU A 252 -11.47 -21.69 6.39
CA GLU A 252 -12.93 -21.67 6.27
C GLU A 252 -13.42 -20.93 5.02
N HIS A 253 -12.58 -20.02 4.45
CA HIS A 253 -12.96 -19.08 3.40
C HIS A 253 -12.50 -19.49 2.01
N GLY A 254 -11.53 -20.39 1.90
CA GLY A 254 -11.02 -20.84 0.61
C GLY A 254 -9.77 -21.70 0.73
N GLU A 255 -9.20 -22.05 -0.42
CA GLU A 255 -8.01 -22.86 -0.51
C GLU A 255 -7.05 -22.38 -1.59
N ILE A 256 -5.76 -22.70 -1.40
CA ILE A 256 -4.69 -22.45 -2.37
C ILE A 256 -3.74 -23.64 -2.44
N GLU A 257 -3.06 -23.79 -3.56
CA GLU A 257 -1.98 -24.77 -3.72
C GLU A 257 -0.67 -24.02 -3.99
N VAL A 258 0.39 -24.36 -3.25
CA VAL A 258 1.72 -23.74 -3.38
C VAL A 258 2.80 -24.76 -3.04
N PRO A 259 4.00 -24.69 -3.66
CA PRO A 259 5.13 -25.46 -3.23
C PRO A 259 5.58 -25.06 -1.82
N VAL A 260 6.15 -25.98 -1.08
CA VAL A 260 6.55 -25.78 0.31
C VAL A 260 8.07 -25.88 0.51
N ILE A 261 8.60 -25.06 1.40
CA ILE A 261 9.93 -25.18 1.99
C ILE A 261 9.76 -25.68 3.43
N VAL A 262 10.36 -26.82 3.72
CA VAL A 262 10.41 -27.39 5.08
C VAL A 262 11.62 -26.81 5.81
N THR A 263 11.40 -26.10 6.92
CA THR A 263 12.46 -25.34 7.59
C THR A 263 12.27 -25.28 9.10
N LYS A 264 13.35 -25.01 9.83
CA LYS A 264 13.32 -24.69 11.26
C LYS A 264 13.21 -23.20 11.56
N ASP A 265 13.17 -22.36 10.52
CA ASP A 265 13.11 -20.88 10.67
C ASP A 265 11.71 -20.36 10.98
N ILE A 266 10.73 -21.26 11.11
CA ILE A 266 9.36 -20.94 11.48
C ILE A 266 8.95 -21.79 12.70
N VAL A 267 8.06 -21.26 13.52
CA VAL A 267 7.55 -21.95 14.72
C VAL A 267 6.56 -23.04 14.31
N ALA A 268 6.60 -24.19 14.99
CA ALA A 268 5.61 -25.27 14.80
C ALA A 268 4.17 -24.75 15.00
N GLY A 269 3.23 -25.28 14.22
CA GLY A 269 1.84 -24.83 14.17
C GLY A 269 1.61 -23.56 13.34
N VAL A 270 2.64 -23.03 12.70
CA VAL A 270 2.56 -21.81 11.87
C VAL A 270 3.01 -22.08 10.44
N VAL A 271 2.31 -21.51 9.47
CA VAL A 271 2.67 -21.52 8.05
C VAL A 271 2.81 -20.10 7.56
N ALA A 272 3.95 -19.77 6.96
CA ALA A 272 4.17 -18.47 6.34
C ALA A 272 4.03 -18.59 4.81
N VAL A 273 3.22 -17.70 4.22
CA VAL A 273 3.02 -17.66 2.75
C VAL A 273 3.29 -16.25 2.25
N PRO A 274 4.17 -16.07 1.24
CA PRO A 274 4.38 -14.78 0.61
C PRO A 274 3.09 -14.29 -0.06
N HIS A 275 2.73 -13.03 0.18
CA HIS A 275 1.59 -12.42 -0.47
C HIS A 275 2.01 -11.70 -1.78
N GLY A 276 1.02 -11.31 -2.58
CA GLY A 276 1.23 -10.58 -3.84
C GLY A 276 1.53 -11.47 -5.03
N TRP A 277 1.40 -12.77 -4.91
CA TRP A 277 1.53 -13.77 -5.97
C TRP A 277 0.16 -14.19 -6.52
N GLY A 278 0.17 -14.99 -7.59
CA GLY A 278 -1.06 -15.47 -8.24
C GLY A 278 -1.58 -14.52 -9.31
N HIS A 279 -0.68 -13.88 -10.04
CA HIS A 279 -1.00 -12.94 -11.10
C HIS A 279 -1.76 -13.58 -12.27
N LYS A 280 -2.78 -12.87 -12.75
CA LYS A 280 -3.61 -13.22 -13.91
C LYS A 280 -3.91 -11.99 -14.78
N GLY A 281 -2.99 -11.01 -14.81
CA GLY A 281 -3.15 -9.79 -15.60
C GLY A 281 -3.06 -10.04 -17.11
N THR A 282 -3.20 -8.96 -17.85
CA THR A 282 -3.16 -8.99 -19.32
C THR A 282 -1.76 -9.24 -19.89
N ALA A 283 -1.66 -9.24 -21.23
CA ALA A 283 -0.40 -9.48 -21.95
C ALA A 283 0.75 -8.53 -21.57
N GLY A 284 0.46 -7.32 -21.05
CA GLY A 284 1.47 -6.39 -20.53
C GLY A 284 2.12 -6.84 -19.22
N TRP A 285 1.50 -7.75 -18.49
CA TRP A 285 1.90 -8.27 -17.18
C TRP A 285 2.72 -9.58 -17.30
N ARG A 286 3.61 -9.66 -18.29
CA ARG A 286 4.23 -10.92 -18.77
C ARG A 286 5.05 -11.64 -17.73
N LEU A 287 5.92 -10.94 -17.01
CA LEU A 287 6.82 -11.58 -16.04
C LEU A 287 6.03 -12.00 -14.80
N ALA A 288 5.15 -11.15 -14.31
CA ALA A 288 4.29 -11.44 -13.19
C ALA A 288 3.42 -12.68 -13.47
N ASN A 289 2.78 -12.76 -14.65
CA ASN A 289 1.97 -13.92 -15.03
C ASN A 289 2.78 -15.22 -15.11
N ARG A 290 4.06 -15.17 -15.58
CA ARG A 290 4.93 -16.36 -15.65
C ARG A 290 5.41 -16.82 -14.29
N ALA A 291 5.47 -15.91 -13.32
CA ALA A 291 5.95 -16.23 -11.98
C ALA A 291 5.02 -17.21 -11.25
N GLY A 292 3.76 -17.32 -11.68
CA GLY A 292 2.79 -18.26 -11.10
C GLY A 292 2.43 -17.92 -9.66
N GLY A 293 2.23 -18.97 -8.87
CA GLY A 293 1.84 -18.84 -7.47
C GLY A 293 0.33 -18.70 -7.27
N ALA A 294 -0.08 -18.50 -6.04
CA ALA A 294 -1.47 -18.38 -5.63
C ALA A 294 -1.73 -17.11 -4.81
N ASN A 295 -2.93 -16.57 -4.94
CA ASN A 295 -3.35 -15.44 -4.12
C ASN A 295 -3.70 -15.89 -2.71
N VAL A 296 -2.80 -15.64 -1.75
CA VAL A 296 -2.98 -16.01 -0.34
C VAL A 296 -4.23 -15.36 0.29
N ASN A 297 -4.70 -14.25 -0.25
CA ASN A 297 -5.87 -13.56 0.28
C ASN A 297 -7.20 -14.30 0.02
N LYS A 298 -7.20 -15.37 -0.78
CA LYS A 298 -8.33 -16.28 -0.88
C LYS A 298 -8.62 -17.03 0.43
N LEU A 299 -7.63 -17.12 1.31
CA LEU A 299 -7.74 -17.71 2.65
C LEU A 299 -8.32 -16.75 3.69
N ILE A 300 -8.54 -15.48 3.33
CA ILE A 300 -8.89 -14.40 4.24
C ILE A 300 -10.36 -14.04 4.07
N SER A 301 -11.09 -13.90 5.17
CA SER A 301 -12.49 -13.45 5.16
C SER A 301 -12.63 -11.99 4.73
N SER A 302 -13.69 -11.72 3.97
CA SER A 302 -14.20 -10.36 3.69
C SER A 302 -15.40 -9.98 4.58
N ASN A 303 -15.82 -10.89 5.46
CA ASN A 303 -16.96 -10.64 6.35
C ASN A 303 -16.65 -9.44 7.28
N PRO A 304 -17.54 -8.44 7.39
CA PRO A 304 -17.35 -7.31 8.30
C PRO A 304 -17.06 -7.68 9.75
N ASP A 305 -17.57 -8.81 10.24
CA ASP A 305 -17.32 -9.30 11.60
C ASP A 305 -15.89 -9.82 11.81
N ASP A 306 -15.20 -10.18 10.73
CA ASP A 306 -13.81 -10.63 10.73
C ASP A 306 -12.81 -9.50 10.46
N ILE A 307 -13.29 -8.32 10.12
CA ILE A 307 -12.47 -7.12 9.94
C ILE A 307 -12.11 -6.55 11.33
N GLU A 308 -10.90 -6.03 11.46
CA GLU A 308 -10.47 -5.34 12.66
C GLU A 308 -11.25 -4.00 12.76
N ALA A 309 -11.95 -3.80 13.90
CA ALA A 309 -12.93 -2.75 14.04
C ALA A 309 -12.34 -1.33 14.15
N LEU A 310 -11.07 -1.21 14.57
CA LEU A 310 -10.45 0.10 14.84
C LEU A 310 -9.97 0.79 13.56
N ALA A 311 -9.32 0.04 12.68
CA ALA A 311 -8.75 0.56 11.43
C ALA A 311 -9.49 0.06 10.17
N GLY A 312 -10.45 -0.86 10.33
CA GLY A 312 -11.15 -1.48 9.21
C GLY A 312 -10.27 -2.38 8.36
N MET A 313 -9.21 -2.95 8.94
CA MET A 313 -8.27 -3.80 8.22
C MET A 313 -8.67 -5.27 8.27
N ALA A 314 -8.48 -5.96 7.15
CA ALA A 314 -8.58 -7.41 7.12
C ALA A 314 -7.52 -8.07 8.02
N ARG A 315 -7.89 -9.16 8.66
CA ARG A 315 -6.97 -9.94 9.50
C ARG A 315 -6.13 -10.86 8.64
N LEU A 316 -4.94 -10.38 8.27
CA LEU A 316 -4.01 -11.07 7.37
C LEU A 316 -3.05 -12.03 8.10
N THR A 317 -3.11 -12.08 9.43
CA THR A 317 -2.20 -12.87 10.27
C THR A 317 -2.97 -13.60 11.36
N GLY A 318 -2.56 -14.85 11.64
CA GLY A 318 -3.21 -15.70 12.64
C GLY A 318 -4.52 -16.34 12.14
N VAL A 319 -4.71 -16.44 10.81
CA VAL A 319 -5.87 -17.10 10.21
C VAL A 319 -5.78 -18.60 10.45
N PRO A 320 -6.85 -19.26 10.99
CA PRO A 320 -6.87 -20.70 11.14
C PRO A 320 -6.83 -21.40 9.79
N ILE A 321 -5.92 -22.36 9.64
CA ILE A 321 -5.73 -23.12 8.40
C ILE A 321 -5.44 -24.60 8.70
N ARG A 322 -5.65 -25.45 7.70
CA ARG A 322 -5.09 -26.79 7.59
C ARG A 322 -4.17 -26.87 6.39
N VAL A 323 -3.20 -27.79 6.46
CA VAL A 323 -2.24 -28.05 5.39
C VAL A 323 -2.24 -29.54 5.11
N GLU A 324 -2.33 -29.88 3.85
CA GLU A 324 -2.34 -31.26 3.35
C GLU A 324 -1.44 -31.34 2.12
N ARG A 325 -0.86 -32.49 1.86
CA ARG A 325 -0.19 -32.74 0.57
C ARG A 325 -1.21 -32.65 -0.55
N ALA A 326 -0.96 -31.90 -1.59
CA ALA A 326 -1.85 -31.85 -2.75
C ALA A 326 -1.93 -33.23 -3.42
N ALA A 327 -3.11 -33.63 -3.87
CA ALA A 327 -3.25 -34.84 -4.69
C ALA A 327 -2.55 -34.61 -6.03
N SER A 328 -1.66 -35.53 -6.39
CA SER A 328 -0.96 -35.56 -7.68
C SER A 328 -1.89 -35.80 -8.84
#